data_370f1dd2f64d642825457603940eaefe
#
_entry.id   370f1dd2f64d642825457603940eaefe
#
_cell.length_a   1.000
_cell.length_b   1.000
_cell.length_c   1.000
_cell.angle_alpha   90.00
_cell.angle_beta   90.00
_cell.angle_gamma   90.00
#
_symmetry.space_group_name_H-M   'P 1'
#
loop_
_entity.id
_entity.type
_entity.pdbx_description
1 polymer ?
#
loop_
_entity_poly.entity_id
_entity_poly.type
_entity_poly.pdbx_seq_one_letter_code
_entity_poly.pdbx_strand_id
1 'polypeptide(L)'
;HDVDATRMFYRESLESIGFREQLTAKHGRDFMNHNDTKIGAEIFQMELERSGVQCYEYGANGRVPRQTKRELINLHECIPQWVNFHHLEFQRIKNWFNTQVITETKGVFTDVVAHVEGLDFIYGTGGLHASVENSIFIADDEWMIYDMDVSSLYPSIAIEHGHYPEHLGESFVEVYRDLRTQRVGYKKGTAENAMLKLALN
;
A
#
# COMPACT_ATOMS: atom_id res chain seq x y z
N HIS A 1 37.65 2.71 -13.31
CA HIS A 1 36.32 3.32 -13.18
C HIS A 1 35.23 2.31 -12.77
N ASP A 2 35.07 1.18 -13.47
CA ASP A 2 34.01 0.21 -13.19
C ASP A 2 34.20 -0.49 -11.83
N VAL A 3 35.45 -0.87 -11.52
CA VAL A 3 35.79 -1.48 -10.21
C VAL A 3 35.55 -0.52 -9.05
N ASP A 4 35.84 0.77 -9.24
CA ASP A 4 35.65 1.77 -8.20
C ASP A 4 34.15 2.05 -7.99
N ALA A 5 33.37 2.13 -9.06
CA ALA A 5 31.92 2.27 -9.01
C ALA A 5 31.28 1.06 -8.32
N THR A 6 31.68 -0.16 -8.66
CA THR A 6 31.19 -1.39 -8.01
C THR A 6 31.55 -1.42 -6.53
N ARG A 7 32.76 -0.99 -6.17
CA ARG A 7 33.20 -0.92 -4.75
C ARG A 7 32.39 0.12 -3.96
N MET A 8 32.12 1.29 -4.56
CA MET A 8 31.24 2.29 -3.96
C MET A 8 29.84 1.76 -3.76
N PHE A 9 29.24 1.19 -4.81
CA PHE A 9 27.92 0.59 -4.73
C PHE A 9 27.82 -0.48 -3.64
N TYR A 10 28.80 -1.37 -3.55
CA TYR A 10 28.87 -2.39 -2.49
C TYR A 10 28.86 -1.76 -1.09
N ARG A 11 29.67 -0.71 -0.86
CA ARG A 11 29.73 -0.02 0.42
C ARG A 11 28.39 0.62 0.81
N GLU A 12 27.74 1.27 -0.14
CA GLU A 12 26.41 1.88 0.07
C GLU A 12 25.31 0.83 0.25
N SER A 13 25.53 -0.40 -0.22
CA SER A 13 24.57 -1.49 -0.10
C SER A 13 24.72 -2.34 1.16
N LEU A 14 25.74 -2.13 2.00
CA LEU A 14 26.04 -2.99 3.15
C LEU A 14 24.86 -3.10 4.13
N GLU A 15 24.15 -2.03 4.41
CA GLU A 15 22.97 -2.03 5.28
C GLU A 15 21.85 -2.91 4.67
N SER A 16 21.59 -2.75 3.38
CA SER A 16 20.59 -3.55 2.66
C SER A 16 20.97 -5.04 2.57
N ILE A 17 22.25 -5.34 2.44
CA ILE A 17 22.78 -6.72 2.47
C ILE A 17 22.57 -7.32 3.86
N GLY A 18 23.03 -6.64 4.90
CA GLY A 18 22.88 -7.10 6.29
C GLY A 18 21.42 -7.30 6.70
N PHE A 19 20.52 -6.43 6.24
CA PHE A 19 19.07 -6.61 6.43
C PHE A 19 18.57 -7.93 5.82
N ARG A 20 18.96 -8.23 4.56
CA ARG A 20 18.55 -9.47 3.87
C ARG A 20 19.16 -10.72 4.49
N GLU A 21 20.39 -10.65 4.97
CA GLU A 21 21.03 -11.73 5.72
C GLU A 21 20.27 -12.04 7.03
N GLN A 22 19.87 -11.01 7.78
CA GLN A 22 19.07 -11.17 9.00
C GLN A 22 17.70 -11.79 8.69
N LEU A 23 17.02 -11.37 7.62
CA LEU A 23 15.76 -11.97 7.20
C LEU A 23 15.95 -13.43 6.80
N THR A 24 16.99 -13.75 6.06
CA THR A 24 17.34 -15.11 5.65
C THR A 24 17.55 -16.01 6.88
N ALA A 25 18.33 -15.55 7.85
CA ALA A 25 18.56 -16.27 9.09
C ALA A 25 17.29 -16.47 9.93
N LYS A 26 16.45 -15.43 10.01
CA LYS A 26 15.21 -15.46 10.81
C LYS A 26 14.14 -16.36 10.22
N HIS A 27 13.98 -16.37 8.91
CA HIS A 27 12.86 -17.04 8.25
C HIS A 27 13.25 -18.36 7.54
N GLY A 28 14.54 -18.68 7.43
CA GLY A 28 15.03 -19.89 6.75
C GLY A 28 14.77 -19.89 5.23
N ARG A 29 14.58 -18.71 4.62
CA ARG A 29 14.42 -18.50 3.18
C ARG A 29 15.45 -17.50 2.69
N ASP A 30 15.94 -17.65 1.46
CA ASP A 30 16.91 -16.73 0.87
C ASP A 30 16.19 -15.45 0.37
N PHE A 31 16.53 -14.31 0.99
CA PHE A 31 16.02 -12.99 0.62
C PHE A 31 17.06 -12.14 -0.16
N MET A 32 18.27 -12.66 -0.41
CA MET A 32 19.35 -11.86 -1.00
C MET A 32 19.00 -11.27 -2.36
N ASN A 33 18.28 -12.01 -3.20
CA ASN A 33 17.88 -11.59 -4.53
C ASN A 33 16.46 -10.98 -4.59
N HIS A 34 15.86 -10.65 -3.46
CA HIS A 34 14.55 -10.04 -3.41
C HIS A 34 14.63 -8.51 -3.33
N ASN A 35 13.83 -7.81 -4.15
CA ASN A 35 13.55 -6.41 -3.92
C ASN A 35 12.58 -6.26 -2.74
N ASP A 36 12.41 -5.04 -2.28
CA ASP A 36 11.61 -4.73 -1.09
C ASP A 36 10.14 -5.17 -1.22
N THR A 37 9.54 -4.95 -2.40
CA THR A 37 8.17 -5.41 -2.68
C THR A 37 8.05 -6.94 -2.53
N LYS A 38 9.01 -7.68 -3.05
CA LYS A 38 9.01 -9.14 -2.96
C LYS A 38 9.26 -9.62 -1.52
N ILE A 39 10.12 -8.95 -0.77
CA ILE A 39 10.32 -9.23 0.66
C ILE A 39 9.00 -9.08 1.41
N GLY A 40 8.32 -7.94 1.23
CA GLY A 40 7.03 -7.68 1.87
C GLY A 40 5.98 -8.74 1.55
N ALA A 41 5.82 -9.06 0.26
CA ALA A 41 4.87 -10.08 -0.20
C ALA A 41 5.17 -11.47 0.38
N GLU A 42 6.45 -11.89 0.41
CA GLU A 42 6.85 -13.19 0.95
C GLU A 42 6.61 -13.29 2.46
N ILE A 43 6.93 -12.24 3.22
CA ILE A 43 6.69 -12.19 4.67
C ILE A 43 5.21 -12.27 4.97
N PHE A 44 4.40 -11.46 4.28
CA PHE A 44 2.96 -11.45 4.47
C PHE A 44 2.33 -12.80 4.12
N GLN A 45 2.76 -13.39 3.01
CA GLN A 45 2.33 -14.74 2.62
C GLN A 45 2.67 -15.79 3.68
N MET A 46 3.91 -15.75 4.23
CA MET A 46 4.32 -16.70 5.27
C MET A 46 3.41 -16.61 6.51
N GLU A 47 3.00 -15.42 6.93
CA GLU A 47 2.10 -15.24 8.05
C GLU A 47 0.68 -15.71 7.74
N LEU A 48 0.18 -15.48 6.53
CA LEU A 48 -1.09 -16.02 6.07
C LEU A 48 -1.07 -17.56 6.06
N GLU A 49 -0.02 -18.18 5.51
CA GLU A 49 0.12 -19.65 5.48
C GLU A 49 0.22 -20.25 6.89
N ARG A 50 0.87 -19.57 7.84
CA ARG A 50 0.90 -19.97 9.27
C ARG A 50 -0.48 -19.93 9.90
N SER A 51 -1.32 -19.00 9.48
CA SER A 51 -2.73 -18.90 9.91
C SER A 51 -3.66 -19.85 9.15
N GLY A 52 -3.12 -20.76 8.32
CA GLY A 52 -3.88 -21.77 7.58
C GLY A 52 -4.50 -21.27 6.27
N VAL A 53 -4.17 -20.04 5.83
CA VAL A 53 -4.68 -19.51 4.56
C VAL A 53 -3.91 -20.10 3.39
N GLN A 54 -4.63 -20.62 2.42
CA GLN A 54 -4.04 -21.14 1.17
C GLN A 54 -3.85 -19.98 0.18
N CYS A 55 -2.62 -19.47 0.06
CA CYS A 55 -2.29 -18.37 -0.83
C CYS A 55 -2.09 -18.76 -2.30
N TYR A 56 -1.93 -20.05 -2.58
CA TYR A 56 -1.63 -20.58 -3.92
C TYR A 56 -2.52 -21.74 -4.30
N GLU A 57 -2.65 -21.96 -5.59
CA GLU A 57 -3.21 -23.16 -6.22
C GLU A 57 -2.22 -23.76 -7.21
N TYR A 58 -2.40 -25.02 -7.58
CA TYR A 58 -1.56 -25.68 -8.57
C TYR A 58 -2.27 -25.68 -9.91
N GLY A 59 -1.75 -24.93 -10.88
CA GLY A 59 -2.16 -24.92 -12.27
C GLY A 59 -1.32 -25.86 -13.14
N ALA A 60 -1.61 -25.89 -14.42
CA ALA A 60 -0.89 -26.73 -15.40
C ALA A 60 0.61 -26.41 -15.47
N ASN A 61 1.01 -25.18 -15.17
CA ASN A 61 2.39 -24.69 -15.21
C ASN A 61 3.03 -24.55 -13.80
N GLY A 62 2.45 -25.19 -12.78
CA GLY A 62 2.96 -25.16 -11.41
C GLY A 62 2.14 -24.28 -10.47
N ARG A 63 2.80 -23.78 -9.44
CA ARG A 63 2.21 -22.97 -8.37
C ARG A 63 1.81 -21.58 -8.87
N VAL A 64 0.54 -21.23 -8.73
CA VAL A 64 -0.04 -19.95 -9.18
C VAL A 64 -0.68 -19.24 -7.97
N PRO A 65 -0.46 -17.94 -7.76
CA PRO A 65 -1.15 -17.20 -6.71
C PRO A 65 -2.67 -17.26 -6.90
N ARG A 66 -3.39 -17.53 -5.83
CA ARG A 66 -4.85 -17.42 -5.84
C ARG A 66 -5.26 -15.97 -5.99
N GLN A 67 -6.27 -15.74 -6.80
CA GLN A 67 -6.80 -14.40 -7.04
C GLN A 67 -8.31 -14.46 -7.22
N THR A 68 -9.02 -13.51 -6.63
CA THR A 68 -10.42 -13.26 -6.97
C THR A 68 -10.47 -12.53 -8.32
N LYS A 69 -11.00 -13.20 -9.33
CA LYS A 69 -11.22 -12.59 -10.66
C LYS A 69 -12.61 -11.99 -10.70
N ARG A 70 -12.71 -10.77 -11.18
CA ARG A 70 -13.97 -10.07 -11.44
C ARG A 70 -13.98 -9.56 -12.87
N GLU A 71 -15.07 -9.84 -13.58
CA GLU A 71 -15.29 -9.33 -14.94
C GLU A 71 -15.74 -7.86 -14.90
N LEU A 72 -16.49 -7.51 -13.86
CA LEU A 72 -17.05 -6.18 -13.64
C LEU A 72 -16.85 -5.76 -12.18
N ILE A 73 -16.59 -4.49 -11.96
CA ILE A 73 -16.51 -3.88 -10.64
C ILE A 73 -17.51 -2.72 -10.61
N ASN A 74 -18.56 -2.87 -9.83
CA ASN A 74 -19.54 -1.82 -9.58
C ASN A 74 -19.03 -0.92 -8.46
N LEU A 75 -18.70 0.32 -8.77
CA LEU A 75 -18.09 1.23 -7.77
C LEU A 75 -19.10 1.62 -6.66
N HIS A 76 -20.39 1.56 -6.92
CA HIS A 76 -21.38 1.74 -5.86
C HIS A 76 -21.25 0.73 -4.71
N GLU A 77 -20.86 -0.50 -5.04
CA GLU A 77 -20.62 -1.57 -4.06
C GLU A 77 -19.26 -1.46 -3.37
N CYS A 78 -18.32 -0.76 -4.02
CA CYS A 78 -16.95 -0.57 -3.50
C CYS A 78 -16.81 0.65 -2.60
N ILE A 79 -17.61 1.71 -2.83
CA ILE A 79 -17.53 2.95 -2.05
C ILE A 79 -18.38 2.80 -0.78
N PRO A 80 -17.75 2.80 0.41
CA PRO A 80 -18.49 2.65 1.66
C PRO A 80 -19.52 3.76 1.85
N GLN A 81 -20.67 3.42 2.41
CA GLN A 81 -21.78 4.38 2.62
C GLN A 81 -21.40 5.51 3.59
N TRP A 82 -20.47 5.27 4.51
CA TRP A 82 -19.99 6.27 5.46
C TRP A 82 -19.08 7.33 4.82
N VAL A 83 -18.55 7.09 3.62
CA VAL A 83 -17.82 8.13 2.86
C VAL A 83 -18.79 9.23 2.50
N ASN A 84 -18.62 10.37 3.10
CA ASN A 84 -19.44 11.54 2.85
C ASN A 84 -18.59 12.80 2.77
N PHE A 85 -19.01 13.74 1.94
CA PHE A 85 -18.32 15.00 1.75
C PHE A 85 -19.27 16.15 2.01
N HIS A 86 -18.79 17.22 2.65
CA HIS A 86 -19.57 18.45 2.87
C HIS A 86 -19.54 19.36 1.65
N HIS A 87 -18.43 19.38 0.90
CA HIS A 87 -18.28 20.22 -0.28
C HIS A 87 -19.03 19.64 -1.49
N LEU A 88 -19.80 20.48 -2.20
CA LEU A 88 -20.68 20.07 -3.29
C LEU A 88 -19.91 19.40 -4.45
N GLU A 89 -18.73 19.90 -4.79
CA GLU A 89 -17.91 19.32 -5.86
C GLU A 89 -17.47 17.90 -5.52
N PHE A 90 -17.08 17.63 -4.29
CA PHE A 90 -16.73 16.26 -3.86
C PHE A 90 -17.95 15.35 -3.81
N GLN A 91 -19.12 15.88 -3.42
CA GLN A 91 -20.38 15.12 -3.50
C GLN A 91 -20.72 14.76 -4.95
N ARG A 92 -20.57 15.72 -5.89
CA ARG A 92 -20.78 15.49 -7.32
C ARG A 92 -19.91 14.35 -7.83
N ILE A 93 -18.62 14.37 -7.52
CA ILE A 93 -17.68 13.33 -7.91
C ILE A 93 -18.03 11.97 -7.30
N LYS A 94 -18.34 11.92 -5.99
CA LYS A 94 -18.79 10.68 -5.33
C LYS A 94 -20.05 10.11 -6.01
N ASN A 95 -21.03 10.95 -6.28
CA ASN A 95 -22.27 10.53 -6.93
C ASN A 95 -22.00 10.00 -8.35
N TRP A 96 -21.08 10.63 -9.08
CA TRP A 96 -20.65 10.15 -10.38
C TRP A 96 -19.96 8.79 -10.28
N PHE A 97 -19.02 8.61 -9.33
CA PHE A 97 -18.37 7.30 -9.11
C PHE A 97 -19.40 6.20 -8.80
N ASN A 98 -20.42 6.50 -8.03
CA ASN A 98 -21.49 5.54 -7.71
C ASN A 98 -22.29 5.05 -8.94
N THR A 99 -22.16 5.71 -10.09
CA THR A 99 -22.78 5.27 -11.34
C THR A 99 -21.84 4.48 -12.26
N GLN A 100 -20.55 4.35 -11.87
CA GLN A 100 -19.56 3.75 -12.73
C GLN A 100 -19.43 2.24 -12.50
N VAL A 101 -19.29 1.53 -13.60
CA VAL A 101 -18.89 0.11 -13.64
C VAL A 101 -17.62 0.01 -14.46
N ILE A 102 -16.59 -0.62 -13.91
CA ILE A 102 -15.29 -0.73 -14.54
C ILE A 102 -14.90 -2.20 -14.74
N THR A 103 -14.08 -2.45 -15.75
CA THR A 103 -13.52 -3.78 -16.07
C THR A 103 -12.04 -3.89 -15.70
N GLU A 104 -11.39 -2.74 -15.53
CA GLU A 104 -9.97 -2.63 -15.20
C GLU A 104 -9.76 -1.64 -14.05
N THR A 105 -8.67 -1.80 -13.30
CA THR A 105 -8.36 -0.94 -12.14
C THR A 105 -7.23 0.05 -12.40
N LYS A 106 -6.62 0.03 -13.59
CA LYS A 106 -5.55 0.98 -13.96
C LYS A 106 -5.97 1.84 -15.13
N GLY A 107 -5.69 3.16 -15.04
CA GLY A 107 -5.89 4.11 -16.14
C GLY A 107 -7.34 4.32 -16.56
N VAL A 108 -8.30 3.93 -15.71
CA VAL A 108 -9.73 4.00 -16.05
C VAL A 108 -10.28 5.41 -15.93
N PHE A 109 -9.70 6.21 -15.01
CA PHE A 109 -10.11 7.59 -14.75
C PHE A 109 -8.90 8.50 -14.94
N THR A 110 -8.90 9.28 -16.03
CA THR A 110 -7.78 10.17 -16.38
C THR A 110 -8.08 11.63 -16.14
N ASP A 111 -9.36 12.03 -16.15
CA ASP A 111 -9.76 13.43 -16.16
C ASP A 111 -10.87 13.74 -15.13
N VAL A 112 -10.92 12.99 -14.04
CA VAL A 112 -11.92 13.23 -12.98
C VAL A 112 -11.34 14.22 -11.98
N VAL A 113 -11.76 15.48 -12.08
CA VAL A 113 -11.22 16.58 -11.27
C VAL A 113 -12.34 17.31 -10.54
N ALA A 114 -12.11 17.63 -9.28
CA ALA A 114 -12.90 18.59 -8.51
C ALA A 114 -12.09 19.87 -8.32
N HIS A 115 -12.69 21.01 -8.69
CA HIS A 115 -12.09 22.34 -8.49
C HIS A 115 -12.63 22.94 -7.21
N VAL A 116 -11.80 23.07 -6.19
CA VAL A 116 -12.21 23.57 -4.87
C VAL A 116 -11.21 24.59 -4.36
N GLU A 117 -11.67 25.80 -4.10
CA GLU A 117 -10.88 26.91 -3.52
C GLU A 117 -9.57 27.18 -4.27
N GLY A 118 -9.59 27.06 -5.60
CA GLY A 118 -8.42 27.30 -6.45
C GLY A 118 -7.45 26.12 -6.55
N LEU A 119 -7.79 24.97 -5.97
CA LEU A 119 -7.03 23.72 -6.07
C LEU A 119 -7.75 22.72 -6.97
N ASP A 120 -6.95 21.96 -7.71
CA ASP A 120 -7.41 20.84 -8.50
C ASP A 120 -7.19 19.53 -7.75
N PHE A 121 -8.29 18.87 -7.43
CA PHE A 121 -8.29 17.55 -6.80
C PHE A 121 -8.51 16.49 -7.86
N ILE A 122 -7.45 15.76 -8.19
CA ILE A 122 -7.45 14.73 -9.25
C ILE A 122 -7.76 13.38 -8.63
N TYR A 123 -8.76 12.72 -9.17
CA TYR A 123 -9.21 11.41 -8.75
C TYR A 123 -8.72 10.33 -9.70
N GLY A 124 -8.19 9.25 -9.14
CA GLY A 124 -7.85 8.04 -9.86
C GLY A 124 -8.20 6.80 -9.07
N THR A 125 -8.08 5.63 -9.67
CA THR A 125 -8.26 4.35 -8.98
C THR A 125 -7.24 4.09 -7.88
N GLY A 126 -6.11 4.81 -7.88
CA GLY A 126 -5.07 4.73 -6.86
C GLY A 126 -5.22 5.71 -5.71
N GLY A 127 -6.12 6.69 -5.82
CA GLY A 127 -6.34 7.69 -4.77
C GLY A 127 -6.78 9.05 -5.28
N LEU A 128 -6.82 9.99 -4.34
CA LEU A 128 -7.11 11.39 -4.55
C LEU A 128 -5.81 12.19 -4.32
N HIS A 129 -5.44 13.02 -5.27
CA HIS A 129 -4.26 13.85 -5.20
C HIS A 129 -4.61 15.30 -5.49
N ALA A 130 -4.04 16.21 -4.70
CA ALA A 130 -4.10 17.64 -4.96
C ALA A 130 -2.72 18.24 -4.73
N SER A 131 -2.36 19.21 -5.57
CA SER A 131 -1.12 19.96 -5.42
C SER A 131 -1.30 21.40 -5.90
N VAL A 132 -0.49 22.29 -5.36
CA VAL A 132 -0.33 23.66 -5.88
C VAL A 132 0.94 23.66 -6.72
N GLU A 133 0.77 23.82 -8.04
CA GLU A 133 1.90 23.81 -8.95
C GLU A 133 2.66 25.15 -8.95
N ASN A 134 3.96 25.07 -9.19
CA ASN A 134 4.85 26.23 -9.37
C ASN A 134 4.79 27.25 -8.21
N SER A 135 4.58 26.80 -7.00
CA SER A 135 4.46 27.64 -5.82
C SER A 135 5.45 27.23 -4.73
N ILE A 136 5.93 28.24 -3.98
CA ILE A 136 6.77 28.04 -2.81
C ILE A 136 6.07 28.72 -1.64
N PHE A 137 5.82 27.97 -0.58
CA PHE A 137 5.26 28.47 0.66
C PHE A 137 6.35 28.47 1.74
N ILE A 138 6.51 29.59 2.41
CA ILE A 138 7.51 29.76 3.48
C ILE A 138 6.75 30.21 4.72
N ALA A 139 6.95 29.49 5.82
CA ALA A 139 6.41 29.91 7.11
C ALA A 139 7.11 31.19 7.60
N ASP A 140 6.35 32.05 8.23
CA ASP A 140 6.82 33.32 8.83
C ASP A 140 6.14 33.54 10.19
N ASP A 141 6.17 34.79 10.71
CA ASP A 141 5.58 35.12 12.01
C ASP A 141 4.04 35.06 12.01
N GLU A 142 3.40 35.13 10.84
CA GLU A 142 1.93 35.11 10.69
C GLU A 142 1.40 33.75 10.18
N TRP A 143 2.22 32.97 9.47
CA TRP A 143 1.83 31.76 8.80
C TRP A 143 2.65 30.56 9.22
N MET A 144 1.98 29.44 9.49
CA MET A 144 2.60 28.17 9.86
C MET A 144 2.22 27.08 8.84
N ILE A 145 3.20 26.28 8.44
CA ILE A 145 2.98 25.12 7.59
C ILE A 145 2.85 23.90 8.49
N TYR A 146 1.74 23.17 8.35
CA TYR A 146 1.51 21.89 9.00
C TYR A 146 1.65 20.76 7.99
N ASP A 147 2.50 19.78 8.28
CA ASP A 147 2.58 18.50 7.57
C ASP A 147 1.90 17.45 8.44
N MET A 148 0.85 16.80 7.88
CA MET A 148 0.06 15.80 8.57
C MET A 148 0.00 14.53 7.75
N ASP A 149 0.42 13.40 8.34
CA ASP A 149 0.38 12.08 7.73
C ASP A 149 -0.41 11.10 8.59
N VAL A 150 -1.22 10.26 7.94
CA VAL A 150 -1.96 9.20 8.61
C VAL A 150 -1.09 7.96 8.77
N SER A 151 -0.77 7.62 10.00
CA SER A 151 0.05 6.44 10.28
C SER A 151 -0.57 5.16 9.75
N SER A 152 0.11 4.50 8.81
CA SER A 152 -0.32 3.23 8.22
C SER A 152 -1.75 3.31 7.66
N LEU A 153 -2.05 4.30 6.82
CA LEU A 153 -3.41 4.59 6.32
C LEU A 153 -4.10 3.34 5.74
N TYR A 154 -3.49 2.67 4.77
CA TYR A 154 -4.09 1.49 4.13
C TYR A 154 -4.33 0.33 5.11
N PRO A 155 -3.34 -0.08 5.94
CA PRO A 155 -3.58 -1.06 6.98
C PRO A 155 -4.70 -0.68 7.94
N SER A 156 -4.77 0.59 8.35
CA SER A 156 -5.82 1.06 9.26
C SER A 156 -7.19 0.95 8.63
N ILE A 157 -7.37 1.36 7.39
CA ILE A 157 -8.64 1.23 6.67
C ILE A 157 -9.06 -0.24 6.56
N ALA A 158 -8.16 -1.12 6.12
CA ALA A 158 -8.48 -2.54 5.97
C ALA A 158 -8.87 -3.20 7.30
N ILE A 159 -8.16 -2.89 8.38
CA ILE A 159 -8.39 -3.47 9.71
C ILE A 159 -9.70 -2.94 10.33
N GLU A 160 -9.91 -1.62 10.31
CA GLU A 160 -11.06 -0.98 10.95
C GLU A 160 -12.39 -1.31 10.25
N HIS A 161 -12.34 -1.47 8.92
CA HIS A 161 -13.53 -1.76 8.13
C HIS A 161 -13.66 -3.23 7.71
N GLY A 162 -12.74 -4.08 8.13
CA GLY A 162 -12.79 -5.51 7.82
C GLY A 162 -12.62 -5.81 6.32
N HIS A 163 -11.83 -5.00 5.59
CA HIS A 163 -11.60 -5.21 4.16
C HIS A 163 -10.54 -6.28 3.92
N TYR A 164 -10.87 -7.27 3.15
CA TYR A 164 -9.95 -8.35 2.77
C TYR A 164 -10.19 -8.83 1.33
N PRO A 165 -9.14 -9.37 0.67
CA PRO A 165 -9.31 -10.08 -0.58
C PRO A 165 -10.14 -11.36 -0.36
N GLU A 166 -11.21 -11.53 -1.10
CA GLU A 166 -12.17 -12.63 -0.94
C GLU A 166 -11.50 -14.01 -0.90
N HIS A 167 -10.49 -14.24 -1.77
CA HIS A 167 -9.76 -15.49 -1.84
C HIS A 167 -8.85 -15.78 -0.63
N LEU A 168 -8.56 -14.80 0.22
CA LEU A 168 -7.78 -14.95 1.45
C LEU A 168 -8.66 -15.05 2.70
N GLY A 169 -9.92 -14.58 2.62
CA GLY A 169 -10.86 -14.64 3.71
C GLY A 169 -10.55 -13.67 4.88
N GLU A 170 -11.33 -13.78 5.94
CA GLU A 170 -11.25 -12.90 7.12
C GLU A 170 -9.90 -12.98 7.84
N SER A 171 -9.21 -14.12 7.79
CA SER A 171 -7.88 -14.31 8.37
C SER A 171 -6.85 -13.29 7.85
N PHE A 172 -7.08 -12.73 6.64
CA PHE A 172 -6.27 -11.63 6.14
C PHE A 172 -6.25 -10.44 7.11
N VAL A 173 -7.41 -10.03 7.63
CA VAL A 173 -7.53 -8.87 8.54
C VAL A 173 -6.82 -9.15 9.86
N GLU A 174 -6.92 -10.37 10.37
CA GLU A 174 -6.26 -10.78 11.62
C GLU A 174 -4.74 -10.73 11.46
N VAL A 175 -4.20 -11.36 10.42
CA VAL A 175 -2.76 -11.33 10.11
C VAL A 175 -2.27 -9.89 9.89
N TYR A 176 -3.05 -9.08 9.17
CA TYR A 176 -2.71 -7.69 8.89
C TYR A 176 -2.66 -6.84 10.16
N ARG A 177 -3.60 -7.06 11.08
CA ARG A 177 -3.64 -6.43 12.41
C ARG A 177 -2.44 -6.84 13.26
N ASP A 178 -2.09 -8.12 13.26
CA ASP A 178 -0.97 -8.65 14.04
C ASP A 178 0.36 -8.07 13.54
N LEU A 179 0.59 -8.05 12.24
CA LEU A 179 1.78 -7.44 11.63
C LEU A 179 1.88 -5.94 11.94
N ARG A 180 0.74 -5.20 11.89
CA ARG A 180 0.70 -3.78 12.27
C ARG A 180 1.04 -3.59 13.75
N THR A 181 0.48 -4.41 14.62
CA THR A 181 0.74 -4.35 16.07
C THR A 181 2.21 -4.63 16.37
N GLN A 182 2.78 -5.66 15.76
CA GLN A 182 4.21 -5.95 15.87
C GLN A 182 5.06 -4.78 15.41
N ARG A 183 4.73 -4.17 14.26
CA ARG A 183 5.48 -3.03 13.73
C ARG A 183 5.51 -1.84 14.68
N VAL A 184 4.38 -1.53 15.31
CA VAL A 184 4.30 -0.44 16.30
C VAL A 184 5.17 -0.71 17.53
N GLY A 185 5.36 -1.98 17.91
CA GLY A 185 6.24 -2.38 19.01
C GLY A 185 7.74 -2.23 18.71
N TYR A 186 8.15 -2.16 17.43
CA TYR A 186 9.55 -2.00 17.07
C TYR A 186 9.93 -0.53 16.84
N LYS A 187 11.12 -0.15 17.31
CA LYS A 187 11.67 1.20 17.09
C LYS A 187 11.85 1.46 15.58
N LYS A 188 11.48 2.65 15.13
CA LYS A 188 11.74 3.09 13.74
C LYS A 188 13.24 3.01 13.44
N GLY A 189 13.59 2.51 12.25
CA GLY A 189 14.97 2.32 11.81
C GLY A 189 15.58 0.96 12.14
N THR A 190 14.86 0.07 12.87
CA THR A 190 15.30 -1.34 13.04
C THR A 190 14.92 -2.17 11.82
N ALA A 191 15.66 -3.27 11.60
CA ALA A 191 15.39 -4.20 10.52
C ALA A 191 13.97 -4.80 10.59
N GLU A 192 13.49 -5.10 11.79
CA GLU A 192 12.15 -5.63 12.01
C GLU A 192 11.06 -4.61 11.65
N ASN A 193 11.23 -3.33 12.03
CA ASN A 193 10.28 -2.28 11.66
C ASN A 193 10.26 -2.07 10.14
N ALA A 194 11.42 -2.09 9.48
CA ALA A 194 11.52 -1.97 8.03
C ALA A 194 10.86 -3.15 7.31
N MET A 195 11.13 -4.38 7.74
CA MET A 195 10.50 -5.60 7.21
C MET A 195 8.98 -5.54 7.31
N LEU A 196 8.43 -5.22 8.49
CA LEU A 196 7.00 -5.14 8.70
C LEU A 196 6.36 -3.99 7.93
N LYS A 197 7.10 -2.89 7.69
CA LYS A 197 6.65 -1.83 6.79
C LYS A 197 6.46 -2.34 5.36
N LEU A 198 7.40 -3.14 4.87
CA LEU A 198 7.32 -3.74 3.53
C LEU A 198 6.15 -4.73 3.41
N ALA A 199 5.90 -5.52 4.46
CA ALA A 199 4.79 -6.47 4.48
C ALA A 199 3.41 -5.79 4.54
N LEU A 200 3.32 -4.58 5.06
CA LEU A 200 2.07 -3.83 5.23
C LEU A 200 1.76 -2.85 4.08
N ASN A 201 2.69 -2.63 3.17
CA ASN A 201 2.53 -1.77 2.00
C ASN A 201 2.32 -2.59 0.73
#